data_8f8f3f497e3d79db18410c6a002a95d1
#
_entry.id   8f8f3f497e3d79db18410c6a002a95d1
#
_cell.length_a   1.000
_cell.length_b   1.000
_cell.length_c   1.000
_cell.angle_alpha   90.00
_cell.angle_beta   90.00
_cell.angle_gamma   90.00
#
_symmetry.space_group_name_H-M   'P 1'
#
loop_
_entity.id
_entity.type
_entity.pdbx_description
1 polymer ?
#
loop_
_entity_poly.entity_id
_entity_poly.type
_entity_poly.pdbx_seq_one_letter_code
_entity_poly.pdbx_strand_id
1 'polypeptide(L)'
;MKNKAFKALWVGEIVSELAGAAGGIINGLILYELTGSREWMGLLWLVYFLPSLVLQGVSAPFLNHVAKEKVLKRIQLLRSAAYLFPLIGYLSGMDTLVLGGLILLQLCLGLLQPIYASLSFSILPDLCREEELTEANGILDGTMRLMSFLAPGVTALLLIVVPTQLIYALSSGLFLFSALSLSRLPQTEAAEWTKGSWWHELKEGYRVFFRYPVLVRMTGLSSLVQFAVGAAMVLSVPFIRGEMGGSQWEYALFSASFPMGYVLGTWLLKKMPLYSWIMYGGLIGGGLSFALLCMVPTIPLAWGCELLGGLLFPLFNARSAAIFQQAAPRERLAQLSAVRLLMLRITMPLGILFGSNMFFTLSTRNAFLTIGLIIIVPASFFLIRSHYGEDKTGRAAA
;
A
#
# COMPACT_ATOMS: atom_id res chain seq x y z
N MET A 1 -20.35 7.41 -4.66
CA MET A 1 -20.39 6.23 -5.57
C MET A 1 -21.54 5.29 -5.20
N LYS A 2 -22.47 5.06 -6.13
CA LYS A 2 -23.64 4.14 -5.94
C LYS A 2 -23.41 2.75 -6.57
N ASN A 3 -22.24 2.51 -7.18
CA ASN A 3 -21.97 1.28 -7.92
C ASN A 3 -21.85 0.08 -6.96
N LYS A 4 -22.69 -0.94 -7.15
CA LYS A 4 -22.73 -2.16 -6.32
C LYS A 4 -21.43 -2.99 -6.46
N ALA A 5 -20.82 -3.01 -7.65
CA ALA A 5 -19.58 -3.75 -7.89
C ALA A 5 -18.40 -3.11 -7.16
N PHE A 6 -18.26 -1.78 -7.21
CA PHE A 6 -17.25 -1.08 -6.43
C PHE A 6 -17.44 -1.30 -4.92
N LYS A 7 -18.68 -1.24 -4.42
CA LYS A 7 -18.94 -1.52 -3.00
C LYS A 7 -18.54 -2.94 -2.62
N ALA A 8 -18.75 -3.92 -3.49
CA ALA A 8 -18.33 -5.30 -3.24
C ALA A 8 -16.79 -5.43 -3.16
N LEU A 9 -16.06 -4.77 -4.06
CA LEU A 9 -14.60 -4.69 -3.98
C LEU A 9 -14.15 -4.01 -2.69
N TRP A 10 -14.70 -2.83 -2.38
CA TRP A 10 -14.33 -2.04 -1.20
C TRP A 10 -14.58 -2.78 0.11
N VAL A 11 -15.73 -3.42 0.27
CA VAL A 11 -16.02 -4.25 1.46
C VAL A 11 -15.06 -5.43 1.55
N GLY A 12 -14.77 -6.09 0.43
CA GLY A 12 -13.78 -7.16 0.37
C GLY A 12 -12.37 -6.69 0.81
N GLU A 13 -11.96 -5.48 0.38
CA GLU A 13 -10.68 -4.88 0.78
C GLU A 13 -10.64 -4.53 2.27
N ILE A 14 -11.67 -3.85 2.81
CA ILE A 14 -11.74 -3.53 4.25
C ILE A 14 -11.46 -4.77 5.10
N VAL A 15 -12.21 -5.83 4.82
CA VAL A 15 -12.17 -7.05 5.62
C VAL A 15 -10.84 -7.78 5.44
N SER A 16 -10.34 -7.83 4.20
CA SER A 16 -9.08 -8.45 3.85
C SER A 16 -7.87 -7.73 4.48
N GLU A 17 -7.84 -6.41 4.44
CA GLU A 17 -6.77 -5.61 5.04
C GLU A 17 -6.75 -5.73 6.56
N LEU A 18 -7.92 -5.68 7.21
CA LEU A 18 -8.01 -5.87 8.65
C LEU A 18 -7.52 -7.27 9.06
N ALA A 19 -7.99 -8.32 8.37
CA ALA A 19 -7.57 -9.69 8.64
C ALA A 19 -6.07 -9.91 8.41
N GLY A 20 -5.52 -9.36 7.32
CA GLY A 20 -4.11 -9.45 6.98
C GLY A 20 -3.21 -8.73 7.97
N ALA A 21 -3.58 -7.51 8.36
CA ALA A 21 -2.80 -6.73 9.32
C ALA A 21 -2.85 -7.34 10.73
N ALA A 22 -4.02 -7.79 11.19
CA ALA A 22 -4.17 -8.51 12.45
C ALA A 22 -3.36 -9.81 12.46
N GLY A 23 -3.45 -10.61 11.39
CA GLY A 23 -2.70 -11.85 11.24
C GLY A 23 -1.19 -11.65 11.26
N GLY A 24 -0.69 -10.61 10.60
CA GLY A 24 0.73 -10.28 10.60
C GLY A 24 1.29 -10.01 12.00
N ILE A 25 0.52 -9.30 12.83
CA ILE A 25 0.90 -8.99 14.23
C ILE A 25 0.92 -10.27 15.05
N ILE A 26 -0.12 -11.10 14.96
CA ILE A 26 -0.24 -12.35 15.72
C ILE A 26 0.84 -13.34 15.31
N ASN A 27 1.12 -13.47 14.02
CA ASN A 27 2.16 -14.37 13.52
C ASN A 27 3.52 -14.03 14.13
N GLY A 28 3.87 -12.74 14.19
CA GLY A 28 5.11 -12.29 14.83
C GLY A 28 5.14 -12.58 16.33
N LEU A 29 4.04 -12.31 17.05
CA LEU A 29 3.94 -12.54 18.49
C LEU A 29 4.10 -14.02 18.82
N ILE A 30 3.35 -14.91 18.19
CA ILE A 30 3.39 -16.35 18.44
C ILE A 30 4.74 -16.95 18.07
N LEU A 31 5.31 -16.52 16.95
CA LEU A 31 6.63 -16.99 16.56
C LEU A 31 7.67 -16.62 17.64
N TYR A 32 7.59 -15.42 18.19
CA TYR A 32 8.48 -15.00 19.27
C TYR A 32 8.23 -15.78 20.57
N GLU A 33 6.97 -16.03 20.92
CA GLU A 33 6.62 -16.85 22.11
C GLU A 33 7.14 -18.28 21.98
N LEU A 34 7.08 -18.90 20.78
CA LEU A 34 7.54 -20.26 20.55
C LEU A 34 9.07 -20.39 20.45
N THR A 35 9.75 -19.39 19.91
CA THR A 35 11.18 -19.52 19.59
C THR A 35 12.09 -18.68 20.49
N GLY A 36 11.59 -17.61 21.11
CA GLY A 36 12.37 -16.63 21.84
C GLY A 36 13.41 -15.88 21.00
N SER A 37 13.41 -16.06 19.67
CA SER A 37 14.47 -15.63 18.76
C SER A 37 14.03 -14.49 17.84
N ARG A 38 14.86 -13.45 17.80
CA ARG A 38 14.72 -12.33 16.86
C ARG A 38 15.04 -12.74 15.42
N GLU A 39 15.94 -13.70 15.25
CA GLU A 39 16.35 -14.25 13.96
C GLU A 39 15.17 -14.92 13.26
N TRP A 40 14.37 -15.68 13.99
CA TRP A 40 13.13 -16.28 13.47
C TRP A 40 12.10 -15.25 13.02
N MET A 41 11.99 -14.14 13.73
CA MET A 41 11.11 -13.03 13.31
C MET A 41 11.61 -12.40 12.01
N GLY A 42 12.91 -12.18 11.86
CA GLY A 42 13.51 -11.72 10.62
C GLY A 42 13.26 -12.68 9.45
N LEU A 43 13.45 -13.99 9.70
CA LEU A 43 13.20 -15.03 8.71
C LEU A 43 11.73 -15.06 8.25
N LEU A 44 10.76 -14.88 9.17
CA LEU A 44 9.34 -14.85 8.84
C LEU A 44 9.02 -13.71 7.84
N TRP A 45 9.60 -12.53 8.05
CA TRP A 45 9.46 -11.41 7.12
C TRP A 45 10.15 -11.68 5.78
N LEU A 46 11.32 -12.32 5.77
CA LEU A 46 12.01 -12.70 4.53
C LEU A 46 11.19 -13.69 3.72
N VAL A 47 10.57 -14.69 4.36
CA VAL A 47 9.68 -15.67 3.73
C VAL A 47 8.46 -14.99 3.08
N TYR A 48 8.00 -13.86 3.62
CA TYR A 48 6.94 -13.07 3.01
C TYR A 48 7.46 -12.16 1.87
N PHE A 49 8.49 -11.36 2.15
CA PHE A 49 8.92 -10.30 1.24
C PHE A 49 9.67 -10.79 0.02
N LEU A 50 10.57 -11.75 0.17
CA LEU A 50 11.43 -12.19 -0.93
C LEU A 50 10.63 -12.86 -2.06
N PRO A 51 9.75 -13.85 -1.80
CA PRO A 51 8.88 -14.41 -2.83
C PRO A 51 7.92 -13.37 -3.41
N SER A 52 7.43 -12.44 -2.57
CA SER A 52 6.54 -11.36 -3.00
C SER A 52 7.20 -10.43 -4.02
N LEU A 53 8.45 -10.02 -3.80
CA LEU A 53 9.20 -9.17 -4.75
C LEU A 53 9.48 -9.89 -6.06
N VAL A 54 9.97 -11.13 -5.97
CA VAL A 54 10.24 -11.94 -7.16
C VAL A 54 8.97 -12.14 -7.99
N LEU A 55 7.88 -12.56 -7.34
CA LEU A 55 6.62 -12.82 -8.04
C LEU A 55 6.01 -11.54 -8.61
N GLN A 56 6.12 -10.40 -7.92
CA GLN A 56 5.67 -9.11 -8.44
C GLN A 56 6.38 -8.75 -9.76
N GLY A 57 7.68 -9.05 -9.85
CA GLY A 57 8.47 -8.77 -11.05
C GLY A 57 8.16 -9.69 -12.23
N VAL A 58 7.89 -10.97 -11.95
CA VAL A 58 7.77 -12.00 -13.00
C VAL A 58 6.33 -12.36 -13.36
N SER A 59 5.34 -12.10 -12.51
CA SER A 59 3.94 -12.48 -12.77
C SER A 59 3.23 -11.58 -13.79
N ALA A 60 3.79 -10.41 -14.08
CA ALA A 60 3.16 -9.39 -14.90
C ALA A 60 2.53 -9.90 -16.22
N PRO A 61 3.18 -10.76 -17.02
CA PRO A 61 2.59 -11.28 -18.27
C PRO A 61 1.31 -12.08 -18.06
N PHE A 62 1.23 -12.86 -16.96
CA PHE A 62 0.06 -13.70 -16.68
C PHE A 62 -1.19 -12.89 -16.31
N LEU A 63 -1.01 -11.69 -15.75
CA LEU A 63 -2.11 -10.92 -15.18
C LEU A 63 -3.06 -10.33 -16.22
N ASN A 64 -2.63 -10.21 -17.48
CA ASN A 64 -3.49 -9.77 -18.57
C ASN A 64 -4.40 -10.89 -19.12
N HIS A 65 -3.97 -12.15 -18.94
CA HIS A 65 -4.61 -13.34 -19.51
C HIS A 65 -5.52 -14.06 -18.52
N VAL A 66 -5.94 -13.39 -17.45
CA VAL A 66 -6.80 -13.98 -16.41
C VAL A 66 -8.07 -13.16 -16.21
N ALA A 67 -9.17 -13.84 -15.93
CA ALA A 67 -10.39 -13.22 -15.45
C ALA A 67 -10.14 -12.68 -14.04
N LYS A 68 -10.02 -11.35 -13.92
CA LYS A 68 -9.55 -10.66 -12.71
C LYS A 68 -10.41 -11.00 -11.49
N GLU A 69 -11.73 -10.98 -11.62
CA GLU A 69 -12.68 -11.28 -10.56
C GLU A 69 -12.54 -12.72 -10.04
N LYS A 70 -12.28 -13.70 -10.93
CA LYS A 70 -12.12 -15.10 -10.56
C LYS A 70 -10.84 -15.30 -9.77
N VAL A 71 -9.75 -14.67 -10.22
CA VAL A 71 -8.45 -14.79 -9.55
C VAL A 71 -8.48 -14.07 -8.21
N LEU A 72 -9.04 -12.85 -8.11
CA LEU A 72 -9.21 -12.13 -6.85
C LEU A 72 -9.98 -12.98 -5.83
N LYS A 73 -11.11 -13.56 -6.23
CA LYS A 73 -11.89 -14.47 -5.38
C LYS A 73 -11.08 -15.69 -4.93
N ARG A 74 -10.38 -16.36 -5.88
CA ARG A 74 -9.56 -17.55 -5.56
C ARG A 74 -8.44 -17.22 -4.58
N ILE A 75 -7.80 -16.05 -4.73
CA ILE A 75 -6.76 -15.61 -3.80
C ILE A 75 -7.31 -15.47 -2.38
N GLN A 76 -8.49 -14.89 -2.20
CA GLN A 76 -9.08 -14.76 -0.87
C GLN A 76 -9.46 -16.13 -0.27
N LEU A 77 -9.93 -17.07 -1.08
CA LEU A 77 -10.16 -18.45 -0.64
C LEU A 77 -8.86 -19.14 -0.22
N LEU A 78 -7.77 -18.96 -0.99
CA LEU A 78 -6.46 -19.52 -0.65
C LEU A 78 -5.91 -18.88 0.64
N ARG A 79 -6.08 -17.57 0.83
CA ARG A 79 -5.71 -16.90 2.09
C ARG A 79 -6.53 -17.44 3.25
N SER A 80 -7.84 -17.59 3.10
CA SER A 80 -8.71 -18.21 4.11
C SER A 80 -8.18 -19.60 4.50
N ALA A 81 -7.89 -20.47 3.52
CA ALA A 81 -7.33 -21.79 3.76
C ALA A 81 -5.94 -21.74 4.44
N ALA A 82 -5.09 -20.76 4.05
CA ALA A 82 -3.75 -20.61 4.62
C ALA A 82 -3.79 -20.31 6.12
N TYR A 83 -4.77 -19.56 6.60
CA TYR A 83 -4.96 -19.30 8.04
C TYR A 83 -5.36 -20.55 8.85
N LEU A 84 -5.81 -21.60 8.19
CA LEU A 84 -6.10 -22.87 8.87
C LEU A 84 -4.83 -23.67 9.23
N PHE A 85 -3.69 -23.42 8.57
CA PHE A 85 -2.45 -24.14 8.88
C PHE A 85 -1.97 -23.93 10.32
N PRO A 86 -1.75 -22.71 10.81
CA PRO A 86 -1.39 -22.51 12.21
C PRO A 86 -2.53 -22.94 13.17
N LEU A 87 -3.79 -22.81 12.77
CA LEU A 87 -4.93 -23.30 13.57
C LEU A 87 -4.85 -24.80 13.79
N ILE A 88 -4.59 -25.59 12.74
CA ILE A 88 -4.42 -27.05 12.84
C ILE A 88 -3.24 -27.39 13.77
N GLY A 89 -2.13 -26.64 13.65
CA GLY A 89 -0.99 -26.79 14.56
C GLY A 89 -1.38 -26.61 16.02
N TYR A 90 -2.12 -25.56 16.34
CA TYR A 90 -2.63 -25.34 17.70
C TYR A 90 -3.56 -26.44 18.20
N LEU A 91 -4.49 -26.88 17.36
CA LEU A 91 -5.43 -27.95 17.72
C LEU A 91 -4.77 -29.31 17.93
N SER A 92 -3.62 -29.54 17.29
CA SER A 92 -2.82 -30.76 17.48
C SER A 92 -1.97 -30.72 18.75
N GLY A 93 -1.79 -29.57 19.39
CA GLY A 93 -0.92 -29.39 20.56
C GLY A 93 0.57 -29.52 20.25
N MET A 94 0.99 -29.42 18.96
CA MET A 94 2.38 -29.61 18.55
C MET A 94 2.99 -28.27 18.09
N ASP A 95 3.92 -27.70 18.87
CA ASP A 95 4.59 -26.42 18.56
C ASP A 95 5.30 -26.45 17.20
N THR A 96 5.87 -27.59 16.82
CA THR A 96 6.51 -27.75 15.49
C THR A 96 5.52 -27.59 14.34
N LEU A 97 4.28 -28.04 14.49
CA LEU A 97 3.22 -27.85 13.49
C LEU A 97 2.71 -26.42 13.49
N VAL A 98 2.65 -25.73 14.64
CA VAL A 98 2.33 -24.30 14.70
C VAL A 98 3.39 -23.51 13.95
N LEU A 99 4.68 -23.74 14.24
CA LEU A 99 5.80 -23.09 13.58
C LEU A 99 5.78 -23.30 12.06
N GLY A 100 5.63 -24.56 11.62
CA GLY A 100 5.51 -24.90 10.21
C GLY A 100 4.30 -24.23 9.55
N GLY A 101 3.16 -24.19 10.25
CA GLY A 101 1.95 -23.51 9.81
C GLY A 101 2.11 -22.00 9.65
N LEU A 102 2.85 -21.33 10.55
CA LEU A 102 3.17 -19.89 10.47
C LEU A 102 4.05 -19.60 9.25
N ILE A 103 5.09 -20.41 9.02
CA ILE A 103 5.99 -20.23 7.88
C ILE A 103 5.21 -20.42 6.56
N LEU A 104 4.39 -21.46 6.48
CA LEU A 104 3.58 -21.74 5.30
C LEU A 104 2.53 -20.63 5.05
N LEU A 105 1.88 -20.14 6.10
CA LEU A 105 0.97 -19.00 6.00
C LEU A 105 1.67 -17.76 5.42
N GLN A 106 2.84 -17.40 5.97
CA GLN A 106 3.59 -16.24 5.50
C GLN A 106 4.05 -16.38 4.04
N LEU A 107 4.49 -17.57 3.65
CA LEU A 107 4.84 -17.87 2.27
C LEU A 107 3.62 -17.71 1.35
N CYS A 108 2.48 -18.29 1.71
CA CYS A 108 1.23 -18.15 0.95
C CYS A 108 0.81 -16.67 0.82
N LEU A 109 0.83 -15.91 1.91
CA LEU A 109 0.48 -14.49 1.89
C LEU A 109 1.46 -13.70 1.01
N GLY A 110 2.76 -13.98 1.11
CA GLY A 110 3.79 -13.33 0.29
C GLY A 110 3.63 -13.61 -1.21
N LEU A 111 3.27 -14.83 -1.59
CA LEU A 111 3.01 -15.20 -3.00
C LEU A 111 1.70 -14.60 -3.53
N LEU A 112 0.66 -14.55 -2.72
CA LEU A 112 -0.68 -14.14 -3.17
C LEU A 112 -0.85 -12.61 -3.20
N GLN A 113 -0.17 -11.88 -2.31
CA GLN A 113 -0.32 -10.42 -2.18
C GLN A 113 0.02 -9.63 -3.46
N PRO A 114 1.14 -9.88 -4.17
CA PRO A 114 1.48 -9.09 -5.37
C PRO A 114 0.47 -9.27 -6.50
N ILE A 115 -0.03 -10.47 -6.68
CA ILE A 115 -1.05 -10.78 -7.70
C ILE A 115 -2.36 -10.07 -7.35
N TYR A 116 -2.81 -10.21 -6.10
CA TYR A 116 -4.01 -9.56 -5.59
C TYR A 116 -3.96 -8.04 -5.77
N ALA A 117 -2.90 -7.40 -5.33
CA ALA A 117 -2.73 -5.96 -5.41
C ALA A 117 -2.74 -5.44 -6.85
N SER A 118 -2.08 -6.15 -7.78
CA SER A 118 -2.03 -5.77 -9.19
C SER A 118 -3.40 -5.90 -9.87
N LEU A 119 -4.13 -6.98 -9.58
CA LEU A 119 -5.46 -7.22 -10.14
C LEU A 119 -6.51 -6.30 -9.52
N SER A 120 -6.49 -6.08 -8.20
CA SER A 120 -7.38 -5.15 -7.50
C SER A 120 -7.23 -3.72 -8.03
N PHE A 121 -5.99 -3.28 -8.29
CA PHE A 121 -5.75 -1.99 -8.92
C PHE A 121 -6.24 -1.93 -10.36
N SER A 122 -6.01 -2.98 -11.15
CA SER A 122 -6.32 -3.01 -12.58
C SER A 122 -7.80 -3.24 -12.91
N ILE A 123 -8.61 -3.73 -11.96
CA ILE A 123 -10.06 -3.93 -12.17
C ILE A 123 -10.87 -2.64 -11.99
N LEU A 124 -10.32 -1.61 -11.35
CA LEU A 124 -11.06 -0.39 -11.05
C LEU A 124 -11.66 0.30 -12.28
N PRO A 125 -10.95 0.44 -13.42
CA PRO A 125 -11.54 1.01 -14.63
C PRO A 125 -12.66 0.16 -15.27
N ASP A 126 -12.76 -1.12 -14.87
CA ASP A 126 -13.87 -1.99 -15.31
C ASP A 126 -15.10 -1.82 -14.40
N LEU A 127 -14.92 -1.25 -13.21
CA LEU A 127 -15.97 -1.05 -12.21
C LEU A 127 -16.47 0.40 -12.12
N CYS A 128 -15.67 1.38 -12.51
CA CYS A 128 -15.92 2.80 -12.30
C CYS A 128 -15.79 3.57 -13.62
N ARG A 129 -16.50 4.68 -13.73
CA ARG A 129 -16.30 5.63 -14.83
C ARG A 129 -14.95 6.35 -14.65
N GLU A 130 -14.42 6.90 -15.73
CA GLU A 130 -13.13 7.60 -15.70
C GLU A 130 -13.11 8.76 -14.70
N GLU A 131 -14.20 9.50 -14.58
CA GLU A 131 -14.36 10.61 -13.65
C GLU A 131 -14.38 10.16 -12.18
N GLU A 132 -14.82 8.93 -11.92
CA GLU A 132 -14.92 8.34 -10.59
C GLU A 132 -13.62 7.67 -10.10
N LEU A 133 -12.64 7.42 -11.00
CA LEU A 133 -11.42 6.67 -10.68
C LEU A 133 -10.60 7.33 -9.57
N THR A 134 -10.50 8.66 -9.57
CA THR A 134 -9.77 9.38 -8.52
C THR A 134 -10.41 9.18 -7.15
N GLU A 135 -11.75 9.29 -7.07
CA GLU A 135 -12.48 9.05 -5.83
C GLU A 135 -12.35 7.59 -5.39
N ALA A 136 -12.48 6.64 -6.33
CA ALA A 136 -12.35 5.21 -6.06
C ALA A 136 -10.99 4.84 -5.49
N ASN A 137 -9.90 5.30 -6.13
CA ASN A 137 -8.54 5.08 -5.64
C ASN A 137 -8.32 5.72 -4.26
N GLY A 138 -8.84 6.95 -4.05
CA GLY A 138 -8.76 7.62 -2.76
C GLY A 138 -9.47 6.86 -1.64
N ILE A 139 -10.67 6.33 -1.90
CA ILE A 139 -11.41 5.52 -0.93
C ILE A 139 -10.64 4.24 -0.58
N LEU A 140 -10.11 3.52 -1.56
CA LEU A 140 -9.35 2.28 -1.31
C LEU A 140 -8.06 2.56 -0.54
N ASP A 141 -7.25 3.53 -0.98
CA ASP A 141 -5.98 3.87 -0.31
C ASP A 141 -6.23 4.41 1.12
N GLY A 142 -7.22 5.28 1.30
CA GLY A 142 -7.61 5.78 2.62
C GLY A 142 -8.08 4.66 3.54
N THR A 143 -8.86 3.71 3.01
CA THR A 143 -9.31 2.53 3.76
C THR A 143 -8.15 1.64 4.18
N MET A 144 -7.22 1.33 3.29
CA MET A 144 -6.03 0.52 3.59
C MET A 144 -5.21 1.14 4.72
N ARG A 145 -4.97 2.45 4.67
CA ARG A 145 -4.24 3.16 5.72
C ARG A 145 -4.98 3.17 7.05
N LEU A 146 -6.31 3.37 7.01
CA LEU A 146 -7.13 3.31 8.21
C LEU A 146 -7.11 1.90 8.84
N MET A 147 -7.25 0.85 8.02
CA MET A 147 -7.20 -0.54 8.52
C MET A 147 -5.83 -0.88 9.09
N SER A 148 -4.75 -0.52 8.42
CA SER A 148 -3.38 -0.72 8.91
C SER A 148 -3.12 0.00 10.25
N PHE A 149 -3.74 1.17 10.45
CA PHE A 149 -3.66 1.91 11.71
C PHE A 149 -4.51 1.28 12.82
N LEU A 150 -5.73 0.84 12.50
CA LEU A 150 -6.64 0.25 13.49
C LEU A 150 -6.27 -1.18 13.88
N ALA A 151 -5.64 -1.94 12.99
CA ALA A 151 -5.35 -3.35 13.19
C ALA A 151 -4.56 -3.67 14.48
N PRO A 152 -3.49 -2.93 14.86
CA PRO A 152 -2.80 -3.19 16.12
C PRO A 152 -3.70 -3.07 17.34
N GLY A 153 -4.52 -2.02 17.40
CA GLY A 153 -5.46 -1.80 18.50
C GLY A 153 -6.55 -2.87 18.55
N VAL A 154 -7.15 -3.19 17.41
CA VAL A 154 -8.17 -4.25 17.30
C VAL A 154 -7.58 -5.61 17.69
N THR A 155 -6.38 -5.92 17.22
CA THR A 155 -5.69 -7.17 17.56
C THR A 155 -5.36 -7.27 19.03
N ALA A 156 -4.86 -6.19 19.64
CA ALA A 156 -4.58 -6.15 21.09
C ALA A 156 -5.85 -6.38 21.91
N LEU A 157 -6.97 -5.74 21.53
CA LEU A 157 -8.26 -5.97 22.18
C LEU A 157 -8.77 -7.41 22.00
N LEU A 158 -8.62 -7.98 20.82
CA LEU A 158 -9.01 -9.37 20.56
C LEU A 158 -8.19 -10.34 21.42
N LEU A 159 -6.88 -10.13 21.58
CA LEU A 159 -6.02 -10.99 22.39
C LEU A 159 -6.38 -11.00 23.88
N ILE A 160 -7.06 -9.96 24.38
CA ILE A 160 -7.55 -9.92 25.78
C ILE A 160 -8.75 -10.85 25.99
N VAL A 161 -9.65 -10.94 25.00
CA VAL A 161 -10.96 -11.59 25.15
C VAL A 161 -11.11 -12.89 24.36
N VAL A 162 -10.20 -13.14 23.41
CA VAL A 162 -10.31 -14.24 22.45
C VAL A 162 -9.02 -15.06 22.46
N PRO A 163 -9.11 -16.38 22.61
CA PRO A 163 -7.95 -17.26 22.46
C PRO A 163 -7.33 -17.13 21.05
N THR A 164 -6.00 -17.26 20.98
CA THR A 164 -5.25 -17.09 19.73
C THR A 164 -5.75 -18.00 18.60
N GLN A 165 -6.13 -19.22 18.91
CA GLN A 165 -6.69 -20.19 17.94
C GLN A 165 -7.95 -19.63 17.25
N LEU A 166 -8.82 -18.97 18.02
CA LEU A 166 -10.04 -18.38 17.48
C LEU A 166 -9.75 -17.16 16.60
N ILE A 167 -8.66 -16.43 16.84
CA ILE A 167 -8.25 -15.31 15.97
C ILE A 167 -7.83 -15.81 14.58
N TYR A 168 -7.15 -16.96 14.49
CA TYR A 168 -6.87 -17.58 13.18
C TYR A 168 -8.16 -18.02 12.47
N ALA A 169 -9.11 -18.60 13.20
CA ALA A 169 -10.40 -18.97 12.65
C ALA A 169 -11.20 -17.73 12.18
N LEU A 170 -11.19 -16.65 12.97
CA LEU A 170 -11.81 -15.37 12.59
C LEU A 170 -11.16 -14.79 11.34
N SER A 171 -9.83 -14.75 11.26
CA SER A 171 -9.10 -14.27 10.08
C SER A 171 -9.44 -15.09 8.85
N SER A 172 -9.48 -16.43 8.96
CA SER A 172 -9.94 -17.31 7.89
C SER A 172 -11.37 -16.97 7.45
N GLY A 173 -12.29 -16.80 8.40
CA GLY A 173 -13.68 -16.41 8.13
C GLY A 173 -13.82 -15.04 7.46
N LEU A 174 -13.00 -14.06 7.85
CA LEU A 174 -12.97 -12.74 7.22
C LEU A 174 -12.48 -12.81 5.76
N PHE A 175 -11.44 -13.60 5.46
CA PHE A 175 -11.01 -13.82 4.08
C PHE A 175 -12.06 -14.57 3.25
N LEU A 176 -12.77 -15.52 3.84
CA LEU A 176 -13.91 -16.18 3.20
C LEU A 176 -15.04 -15.19 2.90
N PHE A 177 -15.37 -14.33 3.84
CA PHE A 177 -16.36 -13.25 3.64
C PHE A 177 -15.91 -12.28 2.54
N SER A 178 -14.63 -11.91 2.49
CA SER A 178 -14.07 -11.11 1.40
C SER A 178 -14.24 -11.84 0.05
N ALA A 179 -13.95 -13.15 -0.03
CA ALA A 179 -14.17 -13.93 -1.26
C ALA A 179 -15.65 -13.94 -1.70
N LEU A 180 -16.59 -14.02 -0.75
CA LEU A 180 -18.02 -13.94 -1.04
C LEU A 180 -18.43 -12.54 -1.52
N SER A 181 -17.86 -11.48 -0.95
CA SER A 181 -18.08 -10.12 -1.45
C SER A 181 -17.59 -9.97 -2.89
N LEU A 182 -16.36 -10.44 -3.18
CA LEU A 182 -15.76 -10.37 -4.51
C LEU A 182 -16.47 -11.25 -5.56
N SER A 183 -17.28 -12.23 -5.14
CA SER A 183 -18.10 -13.02 -6.08
C SER A 183 -19.21 -12.20 -6.77
N ARG A 184 -19.47 -10.99 -6.28
CA ARG A 184 -20.44 -10.04 -6.86
C ARG A 184 -19.83 -9.11 -7.93
N LEU A 185 -18.53 -9.24 -8.19
CA LEU A 185 -17.86 -8.50 -9.26
C LEU A 185 -18.34 -8.98 -10.63
N PRO A 186 -18.46 -8.07 -11.62
CA PRO A 186 -18.79 -8.45 -12.98
C PRO A 186 -17.68 -9.32 -13.58
N GLN A 187 -18.04 -10.14 -14.53
CA GLN A 187 -17.08 -10.94 -15.28
C GLN A 187 -16.20 -10.01 -16.12
N THR A 188 -14.90 -10.24 -16.07
CA THR A 188 -13.92 -9.53 -16.89
C THR A 188 -13.42 -10.47 -17.99
N GLU A 189 -13.22 -9.91 -19.18
CA GLU A 189 -12.62 -10.65 -20.28
C GLU A 189 -11.13 -10.83 -20.04
N ALA A 190 -10.66 -12.06 -20.21
CA ALA A 190 -9.24 -12.37 -20.22
C ALA A 190 -8.72 -12.17 -21.66
N ALA A 191 -7.60 -11.47 -21.83
CA ALA A 191 -6.97 -11.39 -23.14
C ALA A 191 -6.53 -12.80 -23.59
N GLU A 192 -6.69 -13.11 -24.87
CA GLU A 192 -6.21 -14.37 -25.42
C GLU A 192 -4.69 -14.47 -25.29
N TRP A 193 -4.23 -15.65 -24.92
CA TRP A 193 -2.79 -15.92 -24.86
C TRP A 193 -2.22 -16.00 -26.27
N THR A 194 -1.49 -14.96 -26.65
CA THR A 194 -0.72 -14.99 -27.91
C THR A 194 0.43 -15.99 -27.76
N LYS A 195 0.74 -16.77 -28.80
CA LYS A 195 1.83 -17.78 -28.82
C LYS A 195 3.22 -17.11 -28.76
N GLY A 196 3.46 -16.29 -27.77
CA GLY A 196 4.72 -15.61 -27.50
C GLY A 196 5.51 -16.26 -26.36
N SER A 197 6.84 -16.11 -26.36
CA SER A 197 7.65 -16.46 -25.22
C SER A 197 7.28 -15.56 -24.02
N TRP A 198 7.08 -16.15 -22.83
CA TRP A 198 6.87 -15.41 -21.59
C TRP A 198 7.93 -14.32 -21.35
N TRP A 199 9.20 -14.61 -21.67
CA TRP A 199 10.29 -13.64 -21.61
C TRP A 199 10.08 -12.45 -22.56
N HIS A 200 9.52 -12.68 -23.73
CA HIS A 200 9.20 -11.62 -24.68
C HIS A 200 8.10 -10.70 -24.12
N GLU A 201 7.03 -11.27 -23.60
CA GLU A 201 5.95 -10.49 -23.00
C GLU A 201 6.40 -9.73 -21.75
N LEU A 202 7.23 -10.34 -20.90
CA LEU A 202 7.82 -9.66 -19.75
C LEU A 202 8.64 -8.44 -20.16
N LYS A 203 9.58 -8.62 -21.10
CA LYS A 203 10.41 -7.53 -21.62
C LYS A 203 9.57 -6.44 -22.30
N GLU A 204 8.56 -6.86 -23.05
CA GLU A 204 7.67 -5.92 -23.73
C GLU A 204 6.83 -5.11 -22.73
N GLY A 205 6.34 -5.72 -21.63
CA GLY A 205 5.66 -5.01 -20.58
C GLY A 205 6.50 -3.92 -19.95
N TYR A 206 7.77 -4.21 -19.61
CA TYR A 206 8.71 -3.20 -19.12
C TYR A 206 9.01 -2.14 -20.19
N ARG A 207 9.22 -2.54 -21.45
CA ARG A 207 9.45 -1.61 -22.57
C ARG A 207 8.27 -0.67 -22.74
N VAL A 208 7.05 -1.18 -22.76
CA VAL A 208 5.82 -0.38 -22.84
C VAL A 208 5.72 0.58 -21.67
N PHE A 209 5.95 0.11 -20.43
CA PHE A 209 5.92 0.96 -19.24
C PHE A 209 6.84 2.18 -19.40
N PHE A 210 8.12 1.97 -19.77
CA PHE A 210 9.08 3.05 -19.92
C PHE A 210 8.85 3.91 -21.18
N ARG A 211 8.10 3.41 -22.17
CA ARG A 211 7.74 4.16 -23.38
C ARG A 211 6.66 5.20 -23.14
N TYR A 212 5.86 5.03 -22.06
CA TYR A 212 4.81 6.00 -21.68
C TYR A 212 5.31 6.95 -20.58
N PRO A 213 5.72 8.20 -20.92
CA PRO A 213 6.28 9.13 -19.94
C PRO A 213 5.35 9.43 -18.76
N VAL A 214 4.03 9.36 -18.99
CA VAL A 214 3.01 9.57 -17.94
C VAL A 214 3.08 8.47 -16.90
N LEU A 215 3.22 7.19 -17.32
CA LEU A 215 3.31 6.07 -16.39
C LEU A 215 4.59 6.16 -15.54
N VAL A 216 5.72 6.46 -16.17
CA VAL A 216 7.01 6.65 -15.48
C VAL A 216 6.93 7.81 -14.49
N ARG A 217 6.39 8.97 -14.91
CA ARG A 217 6.24 10.16 -14.06
C ARG A 217 5.35 9.88 -12.85
N MET A 218 4.15 9.33 -13.06
CA MET A 218 3.22 9.05 -11.95
C MET A 218 3.80 8.01 -10.98
N THR A 219 4.46 6.97 -11.51
CA THR A 219 5.11 5.95 -10.68
C THR A 219 6.31 6.53 -9.94
N GLY A 220 7.18 7.28 -10.62
CA GLY A 220 8.36 7.90 -10.00
C GLY A 220 8.00 8.81 -8.83
N LEU A 221 7.04 9.71 -9.02
CA LEU A 221 6.56 10.59 -7.94
C LEU A 221 5.91 9.81 -6.80
N SER A 222 5.11 8.77 -7.11
CA SER A 222 4.55 7.88 -6.08
C SER A 222 5.64 7.10 -5.33
N SER A 223 6.74 6.74 -5.99
CA SER A 223 7.90 6.07 -5.38
C SER A 223 8.60 6.97 -4.36
N LEU A 224 8.68 8.29 -4.60
CA LEU A 224 9.21 9.23 -3.62
C LEU A 224 8.37 9.27 -2.33
N VAL A 225 7.05 9.18 -2.46
CA VAL A 225 6.15 9.07 -1.29
C VAL A 225 6.42 7.77 -0.53
N GLN A 226 6.60 6.64 -1.22
CA GLN A 226 6.90 5.36 -0.57
C GLN A 226 8.28 5.36 0.11
N PHE A 227 9.27 6.02 -0.50
CA PHE A 227 10.56 6.27 0.13
C PHE A 227 10.41 7.05 1.45
N ALA A 228 9.62 8.15 1.42
CA ALA A 228 9.38 8.97 2.59
C ALA A 228 8.67 8.18 3.71
N VAL A 229 7.67 7.38 3.36
CA VAL A 229 6.97 6.50 4.31
C VAL A 229 7.96 5.52 4.96
N GLY A 230 8.81 4.86 4.15
CA GLY A 230 9.83 3.93 4.67
C GLY A 230 10.82 4.61 5.63
N ALA A 231 11.29 5.80 5.29
CA ALA A 231 12.19 6.57 6.14
C ALA A 231 11.51 7.02 7.44
N ALA A 232 10.28 7.55 7.34
CA ALA A 232 9.50 7.99 8.50
C ALA A 232 9.23 6.87 9.50
N MET A 233 9.00 5.63 9.04
CA MET A 233 8.82 4.47 9.92
C MET A 233 10.00 4.26 10.88
N VAL A 234 11.22 4.56 10.46
CA VAL A 234 12.43 4.41 11.27
C VAL A 234 12.71 5.66 12.10
N LEU A 235 12.49 6.84 11.51
CA LEU A 235 12.82 8.12 12.14
C LEU A 235 11.82 8.55 13.22
N SER A 236 10.57 8.11 13.17
CA SER A 236 9.47 8.58 14.03
C SER A 236 9.72 8.31 15.51
N VAL A 237 10.23 7.11 15.88
CA VAL A 237 10.51 6.76 17.28
C VAL A 237 11.69 7.57 17.82
N PRO A 238 12.88 7.59 17.18
CA PRO A 238 13.98 8.44 17.62
C PRO A 238 13.62 9.92 17.73
N PHE A 239 12.80 10.41 16.80
CA PHE A 239 12.38 11.81 16.81
C PHE A 239 11.51 12.14 18.01
N ILE A 240 10.39 11.45 18.21
CA ILE A 240 9.44 11.79 19.28
C ILE A 240 9.96 11.35 20.64
N ARG A 241 10.49 10.10 20.77
CA ARG A 241 10.91 9.54 22.05
C ARG A 241 12.32 9.94 22.45
N GLY A 242 13.23 9.99 21.49
CA GLY A 242 14.65 10.29 21.74
C GLY A 242 14.91 11.79 21.78
N GLU A 243 14.62 12.50 20.69
CA GLU A 243 15.02 13.91 20.53
C GLU A 243 14.07 14.89 21.24
N MET A 244 12.75 14.63 21.18
CA MET A 244 11.76 15.50 21.80
C MET A 244 11.37 15.09 23.23
N GLY A 245 11.88 13.96 23.74
CA GLY A 245 11.60 13.46 25.09
C GLY A 245 10.14 13.04 25.32
N GLY A 246 9.42 12.74 24.27
CA GLY A 246 8.00 12.40 24.32
C GLY A 246 7.71 11.06 24.98
N SER A 247 6.52 10.91 25.54
CA SER A 247 5.99 9.68 26.11
C SER A 247 5.56 8.67 25.03
N GLN A 248 5.27 7.42 25.42
CA GLN A 248 4.70 6.42 24.52
C GLN A 248 3.36 6.88 23.95
N TRP A 249 2.55 7.56 24.76
CA TRP A 249 1.25 8.08 24.34
C TRP A 249 1.39 9.19 23.30
N GLU A 250 2.34 10.10 23.46
CA GLU A 250 2.61 11.15 22.49
C GLU A 250 3.12 10.59 21.16
N TYR A 251 3.93 9.53 21.19
CA TYR A 251 4.31 8.79 19.99
C TYR A 251 3.11 8.10 19.32
N ALA A 252 2.21 7.51 20.11
CA ALA A 252 1.00 6.89 19.56
C ALA A 252 0.12 7.91 18.84
N LEU A 253 -0.07 9.12 19.42
CA LEU A 253 -0.81 10.21 18.79
C LEU A 253 -0.11 10.73 17.53
N PHE A 254 1.22 10.84 17.53
CA PHE A 254 2.00 11.18 16.35
C PHE A 254 1.74 10.18 15.21
N SER A 255 1.86 8.90 15.50
CA SER A 255 1.63 7.83 14.52
C SER A 255 0.17 7.77 14.02
N ALA A 256 -0.79 8.16 14.87
CA ALA A 256 -2.21 8.22 14.54
C ALA A 256 -2.55 9.42 13.64
N SER A 257 -1.80 10.52 13.74
CA SER A 257 -2.12 11.79 13.08
C SER A 257 -2.13 11.68 11.56
N PHE A 258 -1.16 10.97 10.98
CA PHE A 258 -1.10 10.78 9.53
C PHE A 258 -2.30 9.99 8.96
N PRO A 259 -2.65 8.79 9.45
CA PRO A 259 -3.84 8.07 9.01
C PRO A 259 -5.14 8.86 9.19
N MET A 260 -5.29 9.59 10.29
CA MET A 260 -6.45 10.45 10.52
C MET A 260 -6.54 11.57 9.47
N GLY A 261 -5.42 12.25 9.22
CA GLY A 261 -5.32 13.24 8.15
C GLY A 261 -5.65 12.64 6.79
N TYR A 262 -5.19 11.40 6.53
CA TYR A 262 -5.40 10.73 5.25
C TYR A 262 -6.89 10.45 4.97
N VAL A 263 -7.63 10.02 5.97
CA VAL A 263 -9.09 9.84 5.87
C VAL A 263 -9.78 11.17 5.57
N LEU A 264 -9.41 12.25 6.29
CA LEU A 264 -9.93 13.59 6.06
C LEU A 264 -9.57 14.10 4.66
N GLY A 265 -8.35 13.89 4.20
CA GLY A 265 -7.88 14.24 2.85
C GLY A 265 -8.63 13.50 1.74
N THR A 266 -8.92 12.24 1.96
CA THR A 266 -9.74 11.44 1.04
C THR A 266 -11.18 11.98 0.95
N TRP A 267 -11.73 12.43 2.06
CA TRP A 267 -13.05 13.07 2.07
C TRP A 267 -13.03 14.44 1.38
N LEU A 268 -11.98 15.24 1.59
CA LEU A 268 -11.77 16.52 0.94
C LEU A 268 -11.62 16.37 -0.58
N LEU A 269 -10.93 15.31 -1.04
CA LEU A 269 -10.73 15.00 -2.46
C LEU A 269 -12.04 14.97 -3.26
N LYS A 270 -13.14 14.50 -2.65
CA LYS A 270 -14.48 14.47 -3.29
C LYS A 270 -15.04 15.83 -3.66
N LYS A 271 -14.59 16.89 -2.99
CA LYS A 271 -15.03 18.28 -3.17
C LYS A 271 -14.07 19.09 -4.03
N MET A 272 -12.87 18.57 -4.29
CA MET A 272 -11.83 19.28 -5.00
C MET A 272 -11.94 19.05 -6.52
N PRO A 273 -11.77 20.08 -7.34
CA PRO A 273 -11.70 19.92 -8.79
C PRO A 273 -10.42 19.15 -9.18
N LEU A 274 -10.48 18.49 -10.34
CA LEU A 274 -9.43 17.60 -10.80
C LEU A 274 -8.27 18.33 -11.53
N TYR A 275 -7.88 19.52 -11.07
CA TYR A 275 -6.81 20.30 -11.68
C TYR A 275 -5.42 19.74 -11.35
N SER A 276 -4.51 19.79 -12.31
CA SER A 276 -3.12 19.33 -12.16
C SER A 276 -2.38 20.05 -11.03
N TRP A 277 -2.62 21.34 -10.83
CA TRP A 277 -1.98 22.12 -9.77
C TRP A 277 -2.41 21.67 -8.35
N ILE A 278 -3.65 21.19 -8.17
CA ILE A 278 -4.11 20.63 -6.89
C ILE A 278 -3.37 19.31 -6.58
N MET A 279 -3.19 18.47 -7.59
CA MET A 279 -2.46 17.21 -7.45
C MET A 279 -1.00 17.45 -7.05
N TYR A 280 -0.28 18.27 -7.80
CA TYR A 280 1.12 18.58 -7.48
C TYR A 280 1.25 19.42 -6.22
N GLY A 281 0.31 20.34 -5.97
CA GLY A 281 0.24 21.11 -4.72
C GLY A 281 0.04 20.22 -3.49
N GLY A 282 -0.80 19.19 -3.61
CA GLY A 282 -0.95 18.17 -2.57
C GLY A 282 0.35 17.42 -2.28
N LEU A 283 1.10 17.06 -3.33
CA LEU A 283 2.39 16.39 -3.19
C LEU A 283 3.46 17.32 -2.57
N ILE A 284 3.52 18.59 -3.01
CA ILE A 284 4.42 19.61 -2.45
C ILE A 284 4.09 19.86 -0.99
N GLY A 285 2.80 20.04 -0.66
CA GLY A 285 2.37 20.26 0.71
C GLY A 285 2.64 19.04 1.62
N GLY A 286 2.48 17.83 1.10
CA GLY A 286 2.88 16.60 1.80
C GLY A 286 4.40 16.52 2.01
N GLY A 287 5.21 16.91 1.03
CA GLY A 287 6.66 17.04 1.22
C GLY A 287 7.03 18.14 2.23
N LEU A 288 6.31 19.25 2.20
CA LEU A 288 6.51 20.36 3.14
C LEU A 288 6.19 19.93 4.57
N SER A 289 5.18 19.06 4.80
CA SER A 289 4.88 18.55 6.14
C SER A 289 6.07 17.81 6.76
N PHE A 290 6.79 16.99 5.96
CA PHE A 290 8.04 16.36 6.40
C PHE A 290 9.15 17.39 6.63
N ALA A 291 9.34 18.35 5.72
CA ALA A 291 10.38 19.36 5.88
C ALA A 291 10.16 20.21 7.14
N LEU A 292 8.91 20.54 7.48
CA LEU A 292 8.55 21.30 8.68
C LEU A 292 8.92 20.59 9.96
N LEU A 293 8.95 19.23 10.01
CA LEU A 293 9.39 18.47 11.18
C LEU A 293 10.83 18.82 11.60
N CYS A 294 11.66 19.30 10.66
CA CYS A 294 13.01 19.77 10.98
C CYS A 294 13.01 20.95 12.00
N MET A 295 12.01 21.82 11.93
CA MET A 295 11.95 23.08 12.70
C MET A 295 10.97 23.02 13.87
N VAL A 296 10.21 21.94 14.03
CA VAL A 296 9.16 21.82 15.04
C VAL A 296 9.75 21.82 16.45
N PRO A 297 9.37 22.77 17.34
CA PRO A 297 9.89 22.83 18.71
C PRO A 297 9.08 21.99 19.71
N THR A 298 7.83 21.59 19.40
CA THR A 298 6.94 20.90 20.33
C THR A 298 6.23 19.72 19.68
N ILE A 299 5.93 18.69 20.47
CA ILE A 299 5.26 17.46 20.00
C ILE A 299 3.87 17.73 19.39
N PRO A 300 3.00 18.60 19.94
CA PRO A 300 1.71 18.92 19.31
C PRO A 300 1.83 19.50 17.90
N LEU A 301 2.88 20.30 17.64
CA LEU A 301 3.15 20.78 16.28
C LEU A 301 3.62 19.67 15.34
N ALA A 302 4.36 18.67 15.87
CA ALA A 302 4.71 17.49 15.09
C ALA A 302 3.46 16.68 14.69
N TRP A 303 2.48 16.52 15.59
CA TRP A 303 1.17 15.93 15.23
C TRP A 303 0.48 16.70 14.13
N GLY A 304 0.52 18.04 14.19
CA GLY A 304 -0.03 18.92 13.16
C GLY A 304 0.65 18.72 11.80
N CYS A 305 1.97 18.54 11.76
CA CYS A 305 2.71 18.24 10.53
C CYS A 305 2.30 16.87 9.94
N GLU A 306 2.22 15.82 10.76
CA GLU A 306 1.77 14.50 10.30
C GLU A 306 0.32 14.53 9.80
N LEU A 307 -0.58 15.20 10.53
CA LEU A 307 -1.97 15.40 10.11
C LEU A 307 -2.05 16.13 8.77
N LEU A 308 -1.25 17.17 8.59
CA LEU A 308 -1.17 17.96 7.34
C LEU A 308 -0.66 17.07 6.18
N GLY A 309 0.40 16.29 6.40
CA GLY A 309 0.89 15.34 5.42
C GLY A 309 -0.19 14.34 5.03
N GLY A 310 -0.86 13.75 6.02
CA GLY A 310 -2.00 12.87 5.80
C GLY A 310 -3.11 13.52 4.98
N LEU A 311 -3.47 14.78 5.28
CA LEU A 311 -4.52 15.52 4.58
C LEU A 311 -4.18 15.77 3.09
N LEU A 312 -2.92 16.02 2.77
CA LEU A 312 -2.49 16.50 1.45
C LEU A 312 -2.06 15.37 0.50
N PHE A 313 -1.43 14.30 0.98
CA PHE A 313 -1.00 13.19 0.12
C PHE A 313 -2.12 12.50 -0.66
N PRO A 314 -3.36 12.32 -0.17
CA PRO A 314 -4.44 11.74 -0.95
C PRO A 314 -4.74 12.51 -2.24
N LEU A 315 -4.58 13.84 -2.24
CA LEU A 315 -4.80 14.69 -3.42
C LEU A 315 -3.88 14.29 -4.58
N PHE A 316 -2.66 13.87 -4.26
CA PHE A 316 -1.71 13.34 -5.24
C PHE A 316 -1.93 11.84 -5.51
N ASN A 317 -1.95 11.01 -4.47
CA ASN A 317 -1.93 9.55 -4.61
C ASN A 317 -3.12 9.02 -5.41
N ALA A 318 -4.33 9.46 -5.06
CA ALA A 318 -5.55 9.01 -5.72
C ALA A 318 -5.61 9.49 -7.18
N ARG A 319 -5.24 10.74 -7.43
CA ARG A 319 -5.21 11.30 -8.78
C ARG A 319 -4.13 10.67 -9.64
N SER A 320 -2.92 10.49 -9.10
CA SER A 320 -1.81 9.80 -9.77
C SER A 320 -2.18 8.36 -10.16
N ALA A 321 -2.89 7.65 -9.29
CA ALA A 321 -3.39 6.31 -9.57
C ALA A 321 -4.42 6.32 -10.72
N ALA A 322 -5.37 7.26 -10.69
CA ALA A 322 -6.38 7.39 -11.74
C ALA A 322 -5.75 7.76 -13.09
N ILE A 323 -4.83 8.73 -13.12
CA ILE A 323 -4.10 9.11 -14.36
C ILE A 323 -3.32 7.92 -14.92
N PHE A 324 -2.67 7.13 -14.04
CA PHE A 324 -1.98 5.92 -14.47
C PHE A 324 -2.95 4.93 -15.13
N GLN A 325 -4.11 4.67 -14.51
CA GLN A 325 -5.12 3.75 -15.01
C GLN A 325 -5.74 4.22 -16.35
N GLN A 326 -5.92 5.53 -16.53
CA GLN A 326 -6.44 6.12 -17.76
C GLN A 326 -5.42 6.11 -18.91
N ALA A 327 -4.14 6.35 -18.58
CA ALA A 327 -3.07 6.44 -19.58
C ALA A 327 -2.56 5.06 -20.03
N ALA A 328 -2.73 4.03 -19.23
CA ALA A 328 -2.27 2.68 -19.54
C ALA A 328 -3.24 1.99 -20.52
N PRO A 329 -2.73 1.31 -21.59
CA PRO A 329 -3.56 0.47 -22.44
C PRO A 329 -4.36 -0.55 -21.61
N ARG A 330 -5.69 -0.63 -21.83
CA ARG A 330 -6.59 -1.48 -21.02
C ARG A 330 -6.17 -2.95 -21.03
N GLU A 331 -5.74 -3.46 -22.21
CA GLU A 331 -5.32 -4.85 -22.40
C GLU A 331 -4.06 -5.20 -21.59
N ARG A 332 -3.25 -4.20 -21.23
CA ARG A 332 -1.99 -4.38 -20.50
C ARG A 332 -2.01 -3.77 -19.10
N LEU A 333 -3.15 -3.26 -18.65
CA LEU A 333 -3.22 -2.52 -17.39
C LEU A 333 -2.78 -3.36 -16.19
N ALA A 334 -3.13 -4.64 -16.13
CA ALA A 334 -2.72 -5.53 -15.04
C ALA A 334 -1.20 -5.75 -15.02
N GLN A 335 -0.59 -5.95 -16.19
CA GLN A 335 0.87 -6.07 -16.35
C GLN A 335 1.59 -4.78 -15.95
N LEU A 336 1.15 -3.63 -16.45
CA LEU A 336 1.74 -2.33 -16.14
C LEU A 336 1.56 -1.95 -14.66
N SER A 337 0.44 -2.36 -14.05
CA SER A 337 0.21 -2.22 -12.61
C SER A 337 1.19 -3.03 -11.77
N ALA A 338 1.53 -4.25 -12.21
CA ALA A 338 2.54 -5.07 -11.55
C ALA A 338 3.92 -4.40 -11.57
N VAL A 339 4.32 -3.82 -12.73
CA VAL A 339 5.58 -3.05 -12.84
C VAL A 339 5.57 -1.83 -11.92
N ARG A 340 4.47 -1.06 -11.91
CA ARG A 340 4.29 0.08 -11.00
C ARG A 340 4.48 -0.34 -9.55
N LEU A 341 3.74 -1.35 -9.10
CA LEU A 341 3.77 -1.81 -7.71
C LEU A 341 5.14 -2.37 -7.31
N LEU A 342 5.87 -3.01 -8.23
CA LEU A 342 7.25 -3.42 -8.00
C LEU A 342 8.15 -2.21 -7.70
N MET A 343 8.06 -1.15 -8.52
CA MET A 343 8.83 0.08 -8.30
C MET A 343 8.52 0.71 -6.93
N LEU A 344 7.24 0.79 -6.57
CA LEU A 344 6.80 1.32 -5.27
C LEU A 344 7.32 0.48 -4.10
N ARG A 345 7.29 -0.85 -4.23
CA ARG A 345 7.75 -1.78 -3.17
C ARG A 345 9.26 -1.76 -2.96
N ILE A 346 10.05 -1.54 -4.01
CA ILE A 346 11.51 -1.45 -3.89
C ILE A 346 11.93 -0.15 -3.21
N THR A 347 11.21 0.94 -3.42
CA THR A 347 11.59 2.25 -2.86
C THR A 347 11.34 2.40 -1.36
N MET A 348 10.37 1.68 -0.80
CA MET A 348 10.12 1.72 0.65
C MET A 348 11.30 1.16 1.48
N PRO A 349 11.88 -0.02 1.20
CA PRO A 349 13.12 -0.47 1.84
C PRO A 349 14.30 0.51 1.71
N LEU A 350 14.43 1.17 0.56
CA LEU A 350 15.47 2.21 0.38
C LEU A 350 15.25 3.40 1.34
N GLY A 351 13.99 3.77 1.58
CA GLY A 351 13.65 4.76 2.59
C GLY A 351 14.00 4.29 4.01
N ILE A 352 13.70 3.03 4.35
CA ILE A 352 14.09 2.44 5.64
C ILE A 352 15.61 2.48 5.84
N LEU A 353 16.38 2.09 4.82
CA LEU A 353 17.85 2.15 4.86
C LEU A 353 18.37 3.58 5.04
N PHE A 354 17.76 4.54 4.36
CA PHE A 354 18.10 5.96 4.53
C PHE A 354 17.79 6.44 5.96
N GLY A 355 16.60 6.15 6.49
CA GLY A 355 16.17 6.55 7.84
C GLY A 355 16.98 5.88 8.95
N SER A 356 17.56 4.69 8.71
CA SER A 356 18.36 3.96 9.68
C SER A 356 19.79 4.52 9.88
N ASN A 357 20.18 5.58 9.16
CA ASN A 357 21.55 6.13 9.16
C ASN A 357 22.64 5.11 8.79
N MET A 358 22.29 4.04 8.11
CA MET A 358 23.24 2.96 7.79
C MET A 358 24.32 3.43 6.82
N PHE A 359 24.00 4.40 5.97
CA PHE A 359 24.91 4.91 4.92
C PHE A 359 25.24 6.39 5.07
N PHE A 360 24.48 7.14 5.86
CA PHE A 360 24.62 8.59 6.02
C PHE A 360 24.38 8.99 7.48
N THR A 361 25.29 9.76 8.05
CA THR A 361 25.15 10.31 9.41
C THR A 361 24.39 11.63 9.37
N LEU A 362 23.08 11.58 9.28
CA LEU A 362 22.21 12.75 9.36
C LEU A 362 21.52 12.79 10.72
N SER A 363 21.37 13.98 11.31
CA SER A 363 20.45 14.15 12.43
C SER A 363 19.01 13.83 11.98
N THR A 364 18.16 13.38 12.92
CA THR A 364 16.76 13.03 12.63
C THR A 364 16.03 14.19 11.94
N ARG A 365 16.27 15.42 12.38
CA ARG A 365 15.66 16.64 11.78
C ARG A 365 16.13 16.87 10.35
N ASN A 366 17.43 16.75 10.10
CA ASN A 366 17.97 16.91 8.74
C ASN A 366 17.49 15.78 7.80
N ALA A 367 17.30 14.58 8.32
CA ALA A 367 16.71 13.49 7.55
C ALA A 367 15.27 13.82 7.13
N PHE A 368 14.43 14.35 8.01
CA PHE A 368 13.07 14.80 7.65
C PHE A 368 13.09 15.95 6.62
N LEU A 369 13.98 16.92 6.78
CA LEU A 369 14.16 17.99 5.78
C LEU A 369 14.53 17.42 4.41
N THR A 370 15.49 16.48 4.37
CA THR A 370 15.94 15.84 3.13
C THR A 370 14.80 15.08 2.46
N ILE A 371 14.01 14.31 3.22
CA ILE A 371 12.82 13.61 2.71
C ILE A 371 11.85 14.60 2.09
N GLY A 372 11.55 15.70 2.78
CA GLY A 372 10.67 16.75 2.28
C GLY A 372 11.17 17.33 0.95
N LEU A 373 12.47 17.67 0.86
CA LEU A 373 13.08 18.22 -0.35
C LEU A 373 13.08 17.23 -1.53
N ILE A 374 13.34 15.94 -1.27
CA ILE A 374 13.28 14.87 -2.28
C ILE A 374 11.88 14.81 -2.94
N ILE A 375 10.82 15.15 -2.20
CA ILE A 375 9.45 15.20 -2.73
C ILE A 375 9.18 16.56 -3.39
N ILE A 376 9.49 17.67 -2.71
CA ILE A 376 9.13 19.02 -3.15
C ILE A 376 9.78 19.37 -4.49
N VAL A 377 11.09 19.09 -4.65
CA VAL A 377 11.83 19.52 -5.82
C VAL A 377 11.28 18.91 -7.13
N PRO A 378 11.11 17.58 -7.25
CA PRO A 378 10.52 17.00 -8.47
C PRO A 378 9.05 17.39 -8.66
N ALA A 379 8.27 17.50 -7.57
CA ALA A 379 6.87 17.89 -7.66
C ALA A 379 6.71 19.32 -8.18
N SER A 380 7.53 20.26 -7.71
CA SER A 380 7.57 21.65 -8.18
C SER A 380 7.99 21.74 -9.64
N PHE A 381 9.00 20.98 -10.06
CA PHE A 381 9.40 20.91 -11.46
C PHE A 381 8.25 20.52 -12.39
N PHE A 382 7.50 19.47 -12.02
CA PHE A 382 6.37 19.03 -12.83
C PHE A 382 5.17 19.96 -12.73
N LEU A 383 4.95 20.66 -11.61
CA LEU A 383 3.93 21.69 -11.49
C LEU A 383 4.20 22.83 -12.47
N ILE A 384 5.40 23.37 -12.47
CA ILE A 384 5.83 24.45 -13.38
C ILE A 384 5.65 24.01 -14.83
N ARG A 385 6.13 22.80 -15.17
CA ARG A 385 6.02 22.28 -16.53
C ARG A 385 4.56 22.07 -16.98
N SER A 386 3.65 21.69 -16.08
CA SER A 386 2.24 21.55 -16.42
C SER A 386 1.61 22.90 -16.73
N HIS A 387 1.95 23.93 -15.98
CA HIS A 387 1.44 25.30 -16.21
C HIS A 387 1.88 25.87 -17.57
N TYR A 388 3.18 25.73 -17.90
CA TYR A 388 3.70 26.17 -19.20
C TYR A 388 3.24 25.33 -20.40
N GLY A 389 2.81 24.06 -20.16
CA GLY A 389 2.30 23.16 -21.20
C GLY A 389 0.84 23.45 -21.55
N GLU A 390 0.02 23.81 -20.57
CA GLU A 390 -1.38 24.20 -20.76
C GLU A 390 -1.51 25.52 -21.54
N ASP A 391 -0.60 26.47 -21.33
CA ASP A 391 -0.58 27.75 -22.04
C ASP A 391 -0.27 27.61 -23.56
N LYS A 392 0.50 26.56 -23.96
CA LYS A 392 0.88 26.34 -25.37
C LYS A 392 -0.15 25.58 -26.19
N THR A 393 -1.07 24.85 -25.57
CA THR A 393 -2.01 23.97 -26.28
C THR A 393 -3.43 24.49 -26.30
N GLY A 394 -3.78 25.56 -25.58
CA GLY A 394 -5.09 26.21 -25.60
C GLY A 394 -6.29 25.31 -25.37
N ARG A 395 -6.05 24.09 -24.87
CA ARG A 395 -7.08 23.11 -24.53
C ARG A 395 -6.79 22.58 -23.14
N ALA A 396 -7.54 23.08 -22.18
CA ALA A 396 -7.70 22.40 -20.91
C ALA A 396 -8.15 20.96 -21.19
N ALA A 397 -7.31 20.01 -20.86
CA ALA A 397 -7.76 18.63 -20.77
C ALA A 397 -8.68 18.58 -19.54
N ALA A 398 -9.98 18.65 -19.81
CA ALA A 398 -11.05 18.40 -18.87
C ALA A 398 -11.01 16.95 -18.39
#